data_1c007b758f62734253d292e5935d68d5
#
_entry.id   1c007b758f62734253d292e5935d68d5
#
_cell.length_a   1.000
_cell.length_b   1.000
_cell.length_c   1.000
_cell.angle_alpha   90.00
_cell.angle_beta   90.00
_cell.angle_gamma   90.00
#
_symmetry.space_group_name_H-M   'P 1'
#
loop_
_entity.id
_entity.type
_entity.pdbx_description
1 polymer ?
#
loop_
_entity_poly.entity_id
_entity_poly.type
_entity_poly.pdbx_seq_one_letter_code
_entity_poly.pdbx_strand_id
1 'polypeptide(L)'
;EAALNVYRDASTDYAVFTDSIMKDSKETGTKFLLDTKVTKTKKENGKWKIMLNGEHEIFAKFLINAAGGQAVDVAHSVDVANKFTDVHFRGEYWKAPSEYNNLTKSSVYSVPEFPDYPFLDPHWIIRVDGSCEIGPNAVPVFSPHGYDTAENIKEFIPKMLEMLGSGARKAVFDKQFQELAMNEIQSSMSKTAMVDRVKKFLPKIEAKKITDKGTAGIRSSIIDDKGKFAPDVILLEDEMSFHVLNYNSPGATGALPFSAHIANHLNKTGLFRNKEEDTVCGPWKFSEIIEKLQ
;
A
#
# COMPACT_ATOMS: atom_id res chain seq x y z
N GLU A 1 -1.63 -23.63 23.00
CA GLU A 1 -1.75 -22.38 22.20
C GLU A 1 -1.11 -21.22 22.97
N ALA A 2 -0.48 -20.28 22.29
CA ALA A 2 0.16 -19.11 22.88
C ALA A 2 -0.24 -17.86 22.11
N ALA A 3 -0.23 -16.69 22.79
CA ALA A 3 -0.49 -15.40 22.19
C ALA A 3 0.55 -14.38 22.69
N LEU A 4 1.00 -13.52 21.78
CA LEU A 4 1.82 -12.35 22.09
C LEU A 4 0.91 -11.15 22.27
N ASN A 5 1.02 -10.47 23.41
CA ASN A 5 0.28 -9.24 23.65
C ASN A 5 1.17 -8.01 23.44
N VAL A 6 0.76 -7.12 22.53
CA VAL A 6 1.46 -5.88 22.22
C VAL A 6 0.74 -4.73 22.91
N TYR A 7 1.35 -4.14 23.94
CA TYR A 7 0.74 -3.10 24.79
C TYR A 7 0.81 -1.69 24.19
N ARG A 8 1.63 -1.48 23.16
CA ARG A 8 1.88 -0.15 22.56
C ARG A 8 1.37 -0.07 21.12
N ASP A 9 0.30 -0.80 20.84
CA ASP A 9 -0.38 -0.73 19.55
C ASP A 9 -1.65 0.13 19.66
N ALA A 10 -2.03 0.79 18.53
CA ALA A 10 -3.17 1.66 18.47
C ALA A 10 -3.81 1.65 17.09
N SER A 11 -5.13 1.84 17.05
CA SER A 11 -5.85 2.12 15.80
C SER A 11 -5.78 3.60 15.47
N THR A 12 -5.58 3.92 14.19
CA THR A 12 -5.48 5.29 13.68
C THR A 12 -6.39 5.47 12.46
N ASP A 13 -6.99 6.65 12.35
CA ASP A 13 -7.65 7.09 11.12
C ASP A 13 -6.60 7.71 10.18
N TYR A 14 -6.19 6.95 9.18
CA TYR A 14 -5.16 7.40 8.23
C TYR A 14 -5.65 8.50 7.28
N ALA A 15 -6.95 8.69 7.10
CA ALA A 15 -7.46 9.82 6.32
C ALA A 15 -7.22 11.14 7.07
N VAL A 16 -7.56 11.18 8.36
CA VAL A 16 -7.29 12.33 9.23
C VAL A 16 -5.78 12.59 9.36
N PHE A 17 -4.99 11.53 9.52
CA PHE A 17 -3.52 11.62 9.60
C PHE A 17 -2.93 12.24 8.33
N THR A 18 -3.33 11.76 7.15
CA THR A 18 -2.84 12.25 5.85
C THR A 18 -3.25 13.70 5.61
N ASP A 19 -4.51 14.07 5.96
CA ASP A 19 -4.98 15.45 5.84
C ASP A 19 -4.18 16.41 6.73
N SER A 20 -3.82 15.98 7.95
CA SER A 20 -2.97 16.77 8.84
C SER A 20 -1.58 17.00 8.24
N ILE A 21 -0.93 15.96 7.72
CA ILE A 21 0.37 16.09 7.05
C ILE A 21 0.28 17.03 5.84
N MET A 22 -0.81 16.93 5.06
CA MET A 22 -1.02 17.82 3.92
C MET A 22 -1.14 19.29 4.36
N LYS A 23 -1.85 19.58 5.45
CA LYS A 23 -1.99 20.94 6.00
C LYS A 23 -0.64 21.50 6.42
N ASP A 24 0.11 20.76 7.22
CA ASP A 24 1.45 21.16 7.68
C ASP A 24 2.41 21.39 6.49
N SER A 25 2.34 20.51 5.49
CA SER A 25 3.16 20.65 4.28
C SER A 25 2.80 21.88 3.45
N LYS A 26 1.53 22.28 3.41
CA LYS A 26 1.11 23.52 2.74
C LYS A 26 1.67 24.76 3.44
N GLU A 27 1.73 24.76 4.76
CA GLU A 27 2.30 25.86 5.55
C GLU A 27 3.80 26.06 5.25
N THR A 28 4.51 25.00 4.90
CA THR A 28 5.92 25.06 4.44
C THR A 28 6.09 25.38 2.96
N GLY A 29 5.00 25.64 2.24
CA GLY A 29 5.02 26.05 0.83
C GLY A 29 4.90 24.91 -0.18
N THR A 30 4.59 23.68 0.26
CA THR A 30 4.30 22.56 -0.67
C THR A 30 2.99 22.83 -1.42
N LYS A 31 3.02 22.64 -2.73
CA LYS A 31 1.83 22.74 -3.58
C LYS A 31 1.26 21.36 -3.85
N PHE A 32 -0.04 21.20 -3.65
CA PHE A 32 -0.78 19.96 -3.93
C PHE A 32 -1.70 20.19 -5.13
N LEU A 33 -1.64 19.29 -6.08
CA LEU A 33 -2.55 19.22 -7.23
C LEU A 33 -3.41 17.98 -7.04
N LEU A 34 -4.55 18.17 -6.40
CA LEU A 34 -5.53 17.12 -6.16
C LEU A 34 -6.31 16.81 -7.46
N ASP A 35 -6.95 15.64 -7.51
CA ASP A 35 -7.70 15.16 -8.70
C ASP A 35 -6.87 15.21 -9.99
N THR A 36 -5.54 14.97 -9.85
CA THR A 36 -4.59 15.14 -10.92
C THR A 36 -3.79 13.86 -11.13
N LYS A 37 -3.87 13.30 -12.33
CA LYS A 37 -3.13 12.11 -12.75
C LYS A 37 -1.93 12.52 -13.59
N VAL A 38 -0.75 12.01 -13.27
CA VAL A 38 0.40 12.04 -14.17
C VAL A 38 0.15 11.04 -15.29
N THR A 39 0.05 11.51 -16.51
CA THR A 39 -0.27 10.69 -17.69
C THR A 39 0.94 10.40 -18.57
N LYS A 40 1.98 11.25 -18.50
CA LYS A 40 3.22 11.08 -19.26
C LYS A 40 4.36 11.85 -18.61
N THR A 41 5.54 11.28 -18.65
CA THR A 41 6.79 11.92 -18.22
C THR A 41 7.84 11.81 -19.32
N LYS A 42 8.65 12.87 -19.50
CA LYS A 42 9.74 12.89 -20.47
C LYS A 42 10.86 13.81 -20.00
N LYS A 43 12.11 13.39 -20.20
CA LYS A 43 13.28 14.27 -20.01
C LYS A 43 13.38 15.25 -21.19
N GLU A 44 13.44 16.55 -20.88
CA GLU A 44 13.54 17.61 -21.87
C GLU A 44 14.39 18.76 -21.30
N ASN A 45 15.47 19.13 -22.00
CA ASN A 45 16.38 20.24 -21.61
C ASN A 45 16.87 20.16 -20.15
N GLY A 46 17.24 18.97 -19.67
CA GLY A 46 17.73 18.76 -18.29
C GLY A 46 16.66 18.90 -17.20
N LYS A 47 15.38 18.77 -17.56
CA LYS A 47 14.23 18.77 -16.63
C LYS A 47 13.26 17.66 -17.00
N TRP A 48 12.44 17.29 -16.06
CA TRP A 48 11.25 16.50 -16.32
C TRP A 48 10.13 17.38 -16.84
N LYS A 49 9.60 17.04 -17.99
CA LYS A 49 8.31 17.51 -18.49
C LYS A 49 7.27 16.49 -18.09
N ILE A 50 6.30 16.90 -17.29
CA ILE A 50 5.28 16.03 -16.69
C ILE A 50 3.92 16.50 -17.19
N MET A 51 3.22 15.61 -17.86
CA MET A 51 1.86 15.84 -18.36
C MET A 51 0.84 15.44 -17.29
N LEU A 52 -0.08 16.34 -17.00
CA LEU A 52 -1.14 16.18 -15.99
C LEU A 52 -2.49 16.10 -16.69
N ASN A 53 -3.27 15.06 -16.40
CA ASN A 53 -4.60 14.80 -16.98
C ASN A 53 -4.65 14.81 -18.51
N GLY A 54 -3.49 14.70 -19.19
CA GLY A 54 -3.38 14.77 -20.63
C GLY A 54 -3.42 16.19 -21.24
N GLU A 55 -3.59 17.26 -20.43
CA GLU A 55 -3.85 18.63 -20.92
C GLU A 55 -2.85 19.67 -20.41
N HIS A 56 -2.37 19.52 -19.18
CA HIS A 56 -1.50 20.51 -18.53
C HIS A 56 -0.09 19.97 -18.36
N GLU A 57 0.89 20.86 -18.44
CA GLU A 57 2.30 20.54 -18.31
C GLU A 57 2.93 21.26 -17.13
N ILE A 58 3.78 20.53 -16.39
CA ILE A 58 4.67 21.09 -15.39
C ILE A 58 6.11 20.65 -15.66
N PHE A 59 7.07 21.43 -15.18
CA PHE A 59 8.49 21.12 -15.28
C PHE A 59 9.10 20.96 -13.89
N ALA A 60 9.87 19.90 -13.71
CA ALA A 60 10.58 19.63 -12.46
C ALA A 60 12.06 19.32 -12.73
N LYS A 61 12.93 19.69 -11.79
CA LYS A 61 14.36 19.35 -11.85
C LYS A 61 14.61 17.91 -11.44
N PHE A 62 13.81 17.42 -10.51
CA PHE A 62 13.93 16.09 -9.95
C PHE A 62 12.54 15.49 -9.72
N LEU A 63 12.37 14.21 -9.95
CA LEU A 63 11.13 13.46 -9.77
C LEU A 63 11.27 12.48 -8.60
N ILE A 64 10.39 12.58 -7.61
CA ILE A 64 10.24 11.55 -6.60
C ILE A 64 8.93 10.81 -6.87
N ASN A 65 9.04 9.54 -7.20
CA ASN A 65 7.90 8.66 -7.42
C ASN A 65 7.56 7.91 -6.14
N ALA A 66 6.47 8.32 -5.51
CA ALA A 66 5.86 7.64 -4.37
C ALA A 66 4.37 7.36 -4.65
N ALA A 67 4.06 6.92 -5.89
CA ALA A 67 2.70 6.80 -6.42
C ALA A 67 1.95 5.54 -5.93
N GLY A 68 2.45 4.84 -4.91
CA GLY A 68 1.77 3.68 -4.32
C GLY A 68 1.52 2.58 -5.34
N GLY A 69 0.26 2.23 -5.57
CA GLY A 69 -0.13 1.20 -6.53
C GLY A 69 0.18 1.51 -7.99
N GLN A 70 0.50 2.75 -8.34
CA GLN A 70 0.92 3.15 -9.69
C GLN A 70 2.44 3.40 -9.80
N ALA A 71 3.19 3.10 -8.75
CA ALA A 71 4.62 3.44 -8.70
C ALA A 71 5.44 2.71 -9.78
N VAL A 72 5.06 1.47 -10.14
CA VAL A 72 5.70 0.71 -11.23
C VAL A 72 5.43 1.35 -12.58
N ASP A 73 4.18 1.74 -12.87
CA ASP A 73 3.81 2.40 -14.14
C ASP A 73 4.56 3.73 -14.32
N VAL A 74 4.66 4.53 -13.24
CA VAL A 74 5.44 5.78 -13.26
C VAL A 74 6.92 5.49 -13.51
N ALA A 75 7.51 4.47 -12.87
CA ALA A 75 8.89 4.10 -13.07
C ALA A 75 9.15 3.60 -14.51
N HIS A 76 8.26 2.78 -15.05
CA HIS A 76 8.34 2.32 -16.45
C HIS A 76 8.25 3.50 -17.44
N SER A 77 7.44 4.51 -17.15
CA SER A 77 7.31 5.69 -18.03
C SER A 77 8.60 6.51 -18.18
N VAL A 78 9.59 6.24 -17.34
CA VAL A 78 10.92 6.88 -17.35
C VAL A 78 12.08 5.88 -17.53
N ASP A 79 11.78 4.69 -18.05
CA ASP A 79 12.72 3.59 -18.32
C ASP A 79 13.44 3.04 -17.06
N VAL A 80 12.82 3.18 -15.90
CA VAL A 80 13.29 2.61 -14.64
C VAL A 80 12.43 1.42 -14.26
N ALA A 81 12.98 0.47 -13.51
CA ALA A 81 12.26 -0.69 -12.97
C ALA A 81 11.79 -1.75 -13.99
N ASN A 82 12.33 -1.78 -15.21
CA ASN A 82 11.89 -2.65 -16.33
C ASN A 82 11.87 -4.16 -16.02
N LYS A 83 12.56 -4.61 -14.95
CA LYS A 83 12.56 -6.01 -14.50
C LYS A 83 11.47 -6.33 -13.48
N PHE A 84 10.68 -5.36 -13.10
CA PHE A 84 9.61 -5.50 -12.11
C PHE A 84 8.25 -5.35 -12.76
N THR A 85 7.28 -6.06 -12.23
CA THR A 85 5.86 -5.98 -12.56
C THR A 85 5.09 -6.00 -11.26
N ASP A 86 3.93 -5.40 -11.20
CA ASP A 86 3.08 -5.45 -10.03
C ASP A 86 1.81 -6.29 -10.27
N VAL A 87 1.30 -6.80 -9.17
CA VAL A 87 -0.02 -7.42 -9.06
C VAL A 87 -0.76 -6.81 -7.89
N HIS A 88 -2.07 -6.69 -8.03
CA HIS A 88 -2.88 -6.01 -7.03
C HIS A 88 -3.80 -7.00 -6.32
N PHE A 89 -3.97 -6.80 -5.02
CA PHE A 89 -4.86 -7.60 -4.18
C PHE A 89 -5.79 -6.68 -3.42
N ARG A 90 -7.09 -6.90 -3.55
CA ARG A 90 -8.11 -6.20 -2.77
C ARG A 90 -8.40 -6.97 -1.49
N GLY A 91 -8.11 -6.34 -0.36
CA GLY A 91 -8.49 -6.83 0.95
C GLY A 91 -9.87 -6.31 1.32
N GLU A 92 -10.80 -7.22 1.58
CA GLU A 92 -12.18 -6.89 1.95
C GLU A 92 -12.45 -7.32 3.38
N TYR A 93 -13.26 -6.51 4.07
CA TYR A 93 -13.68 -6.79 5.44
C TYR A 93 -15.18 -7.00 5.51
N TRP A 94 -15.61 -7.64 6.59
CA TRP A 94 -17.00 -7.76 7.02
C TRP A 94 -17.19 -7.07 8.35
N LYS A 95 -18.22 -6.23 8.47
CA LYS A 95 -18.55 -5.56 9.74
C LYS A 95 -19.14 -6.54 10.72
N ALA A 96 -18.62 -6.50 11.92
CA ALA A 96 -19.21 -7.19 13.05
C ALA A 96 -20.40 -6.37 13.62
N PRO A 97 -21.47 -7.00 14.06
CA PRO A 97 -22.55 -6.29 14.72
C PRO A 97 -22.07 -5.68 16.05
N SER A 98 -22.71 -4.59 16.49
CA SER A 98 -22.32 -3.84 17.70
C SER A 98 -22.27 -4.68 18.98
N GLU A 99 -23.02 -5.76 19.06
CA GLU A 99 -22.97 -6.69 20.18
C GLU A 99 -21.59 -7.36 20.36
N TYR A 100 -20.74 -7.36 19.32
CA TYR A 100 -19.40 -7.89 19.35
C TYR A 100 -18.31 -6.84 19.63
N ASN A 101 -18.64 -5.53 19.71
CA ASN A 101 -17.64 -4.47 19.91
C ASN A 101 -16.78 -4.67 21.17
N ASN A 102 -17.34 -5.34 22.19
CA ASN A 102 -16.62 -5.62 23.44
C ASN A 102 -16.13 -7.09 23.54
N LEU A 103 -16.11 -7.83 22.44
CA LEU A 103 -15.67 -9.24 22.46
C LEU A 103 -14.20 -9.38 22.85
N THR A 104 -13.38 -8.42 22.44
CA THR A 104 -11.95 -8.31 22.81
C THR A 104 -11.61 -6.88 23.20
N LYS A 105 -10.50 -6.71 23.92
CA LYS A 105 -9.95 -5.38 24.28
C LYS A 105 -8.93 -4.86 23.26
N SER A 106 -8.46 -5.74 22.38
CA SER A 106 -7.43 -5.43 21.37
C SER A 106 -7.78 -6.14 20.07
N SER A 107 -7.24 -5.66 18.96
CA SER A 107 -7.24 -6.39 17.70
C SER A 107 -6.51 -7.73 17.86
N VAL A 108 -6.94 -8.76 17.12
CA VAL A 108 -6.37 -10.12 17.21
C VAL A 108 -5.96 -10.57 15.82
N TYR A 109 -4.69 -10.90 15.66
CA TYR A 109 -4.08 -11.36 14.41
C TYR A 109 -3.62 -12.80 14.54
N SER A 110 -3.78 -13.58 13.48
CA SER A 110 -3.12 -14.88 13.36
C SER A 110 -1.70 -14.75 12.87
N VAL A 111 -0.87 -15.75 13.12
CA VAL A 111 0.42 -15.88 12.44
C VAL A 111 0.14 -16.23 10.98
N PRO A 112 0.81 -15.59 10.01
CA PRO A 112 0.61 -15.89 8.58
C PRO A 112 0.88 -17.37 8.28
N GLU A 113 -0.03 -18.03 7.58
CA GLU A 113 0.12 -19.42 7.14
C GLU A 113 1.09 -19.53 5.94
N PHE A 114 1.13 -18.50 5.09
CA PHE A 114 1.95 -18.45 3.87
C PHE A 114 2.79 -17.17 3.80
N PRO A 115 3.91 -17.09 4.54
CA PRO A 115 4.71 -15.86 4.66
C PRO A 115 5.41 -15.43 3.36
N ASP A 116 5.64 -16.35 2.41
CA ASP A 116 6.29 -16.06 1.13
C ASP A 116 5.36 -15.39 0.11
N TYR A 117 4.07 -15.32 0.39
CA TYR A 117 3.08 -14.68 -0.47
C TYR A 117 2.53 -13.41 0.19
N PRO A 118 2.07 -12.44 -0.61
CA PRO A 118 1.53 -11.18 -0.09
C PRO A 118 0.11 -11.32 0.47
N PHE A 119 -0.29 -12.50 0.89
CA PHE A 119 -1.58 -12.79 1.49
C PHE A 119 -1.53 -12.58 3.00
N LEU A 120 -2.57 -11.95 3.54
CA LEU A 120 -2.76 -11.79 4.97
C LEU A 120 -3.91 -12.70 5.40
N ASP A 121 -3.70 -13.46 6.48
CA ASP A 121 -4.79 -14.19 7.07
C ASP A 121 -5.80 -13.24 7.69
N PRO A 122 -7.11 -13.52 7.59
CA PRO A 122 -8.13 -12.71 8.23
C PRO A 122 -7.89 -12.57 9.72
N HIS A 123 -8.07 -11.37 10.23
CA HIS A 123 -7.92 -11.02 11.62
C HIS A 123 -9.15 -10.25 12.10
N TRP A 124 -9.23 -10.07 13.41
CA TRP A 124 -10.21 -9.24 14.07
C TRP A 124 -9.60 -7.88 14.37
N ILE A 125 -10.21 -6.80 13.87
CA ILE A 125 -9.73 -5.45 14.13
C ILE A 125 -10.77 -4.61 14.83
N ILE A 126 -10.29 -3.72 15.70
CA ILE A 126 -11.07 -2.68 16.36
C ILE A 126 -10.70 -1.36 15.70
N ARG A 127 -11.68 -0.67 15.13
CA ARG A 127 -11.53 0.64 14.52
C ARG A 127 -11.48 1.75 15.56
N VAL A 128 -11.09 2.95 15.15
CA VAL A 128 -10.99 4.13 16.03
C VAL A 128 -12.33 4.49 16.68
N ASP A 129 -13.44 4.25 15.99
CA ASP A 129 -14.80 4.47 16.49
C ASP A 129 -15.33 3.35 17.40
N GLY A 130 -14.51 2.34 17.67
CA GLY A 130 -14.86 1.17 18.47
C GLY A 130 -15.64 0.09 17.71
N SER A 131 -15.98 0.29 16.44
CA SER A 131 -16.56 -0.75 15.61
C SER A 131 -15.54 -1.84 15.31
N CYS A 132 -16.02 -3.04 15.02
CA CYS A 132 -15.16 -4.18 14.75
C CYS A 132 -15.40 -4.77 13.36
N GLU A 133 -14.35 -5.28 12.75
CA GLU A 133 -14.39 -5.90 11.43
C GLU A 133 -13.54 -7.18 11.39
N ILE A 134 -13.91 -8.06 10.47
CA ILE A 134 -13.24 -9.33 10.18
C ILE A 134 -12.67 -9.26 8.77
N GLY A 135 -11.40 -9.55 8.61
CA GLY A 135 -10.69 -9.52 7.33
C GLY A 135 -9.22 -9.17 7.53
N PRO A 136 -8.50 -8.81 6.46
CA PRO A 136 -8.94 -8.88 5.07
C PRO A 136 -8.85 -10.29 4.48
N ASN A 137 -9.46 -10.50 3.32
CA ASN A 137 -9.00 -11.44 2.32
C ASN A 137 -7.96 -10.79 1.39
N ALA A 138 -7.57 -11.47 0.31
CA ALA A 138 -6.64 -10.92 -0.67
C ALA A 138 -7.05 -11.32 -2.10
N VAL A 139 -8.14 -10.74 -2.57
CA VAL A 139 -8.68 -11.04 -3.90
C VAL A 139 -7.83 -10.40 -4.99
N PRO A 140 -7.31 -11.16 -5.97
CA PRO A 140 -6.61 -10.58 -7.10
C PRO A 140 -7.50 -9.60 -7.88
N VAL A 141 -6.98 -8.42 -8.18
CA VAL A 141 -7.61 -7.38 -8.99
C VAL A 141 -6.61 -6.86 -10.02
N PHE A 142 -7.11 -6.24 -11.09
CA PHE A 142 -6.29 -5.87 -12.24
C PHE A 142 -5.90 -4.39 -12.30
N SER A 143 -6.38 -3.62 -11.34
CA SER A 143 -6.10 -2.19 -11.22
C SER A 143 -5.75 -1.83 -9.78
N PRO A 144 -4.82 -0.88 -9.53
CA PRO A 144 -4.63 -0.30 -8.21
C PRO A 144 -5.85 0.48 -7.70
N HIS A 145 -6.84 0.71 -8.57
CA HIS A 145 -8.14 1.32 -8.26
C HIS A 145 -9.31 0.32 -8.42
N GLY A 146 -9.04 -0.98 -8.46
CA GLY A 146 -10.00 -2.06 -8.71
C GLY A 146 -11.00 -2.31 -7.57
N TYR A 147 -11.59 -1.24 -7.01
CA TYR A 147 -12.64 -1.36 -5.97
C TYR A 147 -13.97 -1.82 -6.54
N ASP A 148 -14.25 -1.52 -7.80
CA ASP A 148 -15.46 -1.95 -8.49
C ASP A 148 -15.16 -2.90 -9.67
N THR A 149 -16.22 -3.57 -10.14
CA THR A 149 -16.14 -4.58 -11.21
C THR A 149 -15.82 -3.94 -12.56
N ALA A 150 -16.35 -2.75 -12.84
CA ALA A 150 -16.18 -2.10 -14.14
C ALA A 150 -14.73 -1.70 -14.37
N GLU A 151 -14.07 -1.13 -13.34
CA GLU A 151 -12.64 -0.79 -13.40
C GLU A 151 -11.77 -2.04 -13.57
N ASN A 152 -12.07 -3.12 -12.86
CA ASN A 152 -11.34 -4.37 -13.00
C ASN A 152 -11.48 -4.99 -14.39
N ILE A 153 -12.67 -4.96 -15.00
CA ILE A 153 -12.88 -5.47 -16.36
C ILE A 153 -12.09 -4.65 -17.39
N LYS A 154 -12.09 -3.34 -17.24
CA LYS A 154 -11.38 -2.43 -18.14
C LYS A 154 -9.86 -2.70 -18.16
N GLU A 155 -9.27 -2.89 -16.99
CA GLU A 155 -7.83 -3.10 -16.84
C GLU A 155 -7.40 -4.57 -16.97
N PHE A 156 -8.34 -5.52 -17.08
CA PHE A 156 -8.06 -6.95 -17.13
C PHE A 156 -7.12 -7.34 -18.27
N ILE A 157 -7.45 -6.96 -19.51
CA ILE A 157 -6.66 -7.36 -20.68
C ILE A 157 -5.27 -6.72 -20.68
N PRO A 158 -5.11 -5.39 -20.47
CA PRO A 158 -3.81 -4.77 -20.38
C PRO A 158 -2.92 -5.42 -19.30
N LYS A 159 -3.44 -5.61 -18.11
CA LYS A 159 -2.67 -6.18 -16.99
C LYS A 159 -2.32 -7.65 -17.22
N MET A 160 -3.21 -8.46 -17.79
CA MET A 160 -2.91 -9.84 -18.14
C MET A 160 -1.80 -9.94 -19.20
N LEU A 161 -1.80 -9.08 -20.22
CA LEU A 161 -0.74 -9.04 -21.22
C LEU A 161 0.61 -8.65 -20.60
N GLU A 162 0.62 -7.67 -19.72
CA GLU A 162 1.81 -7.25 -18.95
C GLU A 162 2.34 -8.43 -18.11
N MET A 163 1.49 -9.06 -17.31
CA MET A 163 1.88 -10.20 -16.46
C MET A 163 2.43 -11.37 -17.27
N LEU A 164 1.80 -11.72 -18.38
CA LEU A 164 2.26 -12.81 -19.26
C LEU A 164 3.56 -12.46 -20.00
N GLY A 165 3.79 -11.19 -20.30
CA GLY A 165 5.01 -10.68 -20.93
C GLY A 165 6.20 -10.51 -19.98
N SER A 166 5.98 -10.64 -18.67
CA SER A 166 6.97 -10.38 -17.63
C SER A 166 7.32 -11.62 -16.79
N GLY A 167 8.14 -11.44 -15.76
CA GLY A 167 8.43 -12.47 -14.76
C GLY A 167 7.19 -12.96 -14.00
N ALA A 168 6.15 -12.13 -13.89
CA ALA A 168 4.91 -12.45 -13.19
C ALA A 168 4.19 -13.68 -13.77
N ARG A 169 4.41 -14.02 -15.04
CA ARG A 169 3.88 -15.27 -15.64
C ARG A 169 4.20 -16.52 -14.80
N LYS A 170 5.37 -16.56 -14.18
CA LYS A 170 5.77 -17.72 -13.36
C LYS A 170 4.93 -17.84 -12.11
N ALA A 171 4.59 -16.71 -11.46
CA ALA A 171 3.68 -16.68 -10.33
C ALA A 171 2.25 -17.04 -10.75
N VAL A 172 1.76 -16.52 -11.89
CA VAL A 172 0.41 -16.84 -12.42
C VAL A 172 0.22 -18.34 -12.66
N PHE A 173 1.26 -19.03 -13.14
CA PHE A 173 1.22 -20.48 -13.41
C PHE A 173 1.67 -21.34 -12.22
N ASP A 174 2.03 -20.74 -11.09
CA ASP A 174 2.33 -21.44 -9.86
C ASP A 174 1.05 -22.02 -9.23
N LYS A 175 1.03 -23.33 -8.99
CA LYS A 175 -0.15 -24.03 -8.47
C LYS A 175 -0.54 -23.55 -7.07
N GLN A 176 0.44 -23.33 -6.20
CA GLN A 176 0.19 -22.88 -4.83
C GLN A 176 -0.42 -21.47 -4.83
N PHE A 177 0.10 -20.59 -5.69
CA PHE A 177 -0.46 -19.25 -5.86
C PHE A 177 -1.92 -19.32 -6.37
N GLN A 178 -2.21 -20.17 -7.36
CA GLN A 178 -3.56 -20.35 -7.89
C GLN A 178 -4.54 -20.87 -6.83
N GLU A 179 -4.14 -21.85 -6.03
CA GLU A 179 -4.95 -22.39 -4.93
C GLU A 179 -5.24 -21.32 -3.88
N LEU A 180 -4.22 -20.54 -3.48
CA LEU A 180 -4.39 -19.43 -2.55
C LEU A 180 -5.32 -18.36 -3.11
N ALA A 181 -5.13 -17.93 -4.35
CA ALA A 181 -5.98 -16.94 -5.00
C ALA A 181 -7.45 -17.42 -5.07
N MET A 182 -7.68 -18.71 -5.36
CA MET A 182 -9.03 -19.27 -5.38
C MET A 182 -9.68 -19.28 -3.98
N ASN A 183 -8.93 -19.63 -2.94
CA ASN A 183 -9.40 -19.59 -1.56
C ASN A 183 -9.77 -18.16 -1.13
N GLU A 184 -8.99 -17.17 -1.55
CA GLU A 184 -9.27 -15.76 -1.28
C GLU A 184 -10.54 -15.26 -2.02
N ILE A 185 -10.74 -15.67 -3.27
CA ILE A 185 -11.98 -15.40 -4.01
C ILE A 185 -13.18 -16.03 -3.29
N GLN A 186 -13.06 -17.28 -2.83
CA GLN A 186 -14.10 -17.94 -2.06
C GLN A 186 -14.43 -17.18 -0.76
N SER A 187 -13.41 -16.69 -0.06
CA SER A 187 -13.59 -15.87 1.16
C SER A 187 -14.27 -14.53 0.88
N SER A 188 -14.11 -13.98 -0.33
CA SER A 188 -14.84 -12.76 -0.77
C SER A 188 -16.32 -13.03 -1.01
N MET A 189 -16.62 -14.19 -1.59
CA MET A 189 -18.01 -14.58 -1.93
C MET A 189 -18.78 -15.13 -0.73
N SER A 190 -18.09 -15.71 0.25
CA SER A 190 -18.69 -16.40 1.39
C SER A 190 -18.23 -15.82 2.72
N LYS A 191 -19.11 -15.06 3.38
CA LYS A 191 -18.86 -14.60 4.76
C LYS A 191 -18.60 -15.74 5.74
N THR A 192 -19.22 -16.91 5.52
CA THR A 192 -19.03 -18.10 6.36
C THR A 192 -17.57 -18.58 6.25
N ALA A 193 -17.02 -18.66 5.05
CA ALA A 193 -15.62 -19.04 4.84
C ALA A 193 -14.66 -18.06 5.55
N MET A 194 -14.92 -16.76 5.48
CA MET A 194 -14.15 -15.76 6.20
C MET A 194 -14.26 -15.91 7.71
N VAL A 195 -15.47 -16.06 8.23
CA VAL A 195 -15.70 -16.22 9.68
C VAL A 195 -15.08 -17.50 10.22
N ASP A 196 -15.12 -18.59 9.48
CA ASP A 196 -14.55 -19.87 9.92
C ASP A 196 -13.02 -19.81 10.09
N ARG A 197 -12.33 -19.00 9.30
CA ARG A 197 -10.90 -18.71 9.48
C ARG A 197 -10.63 -17.99 10.82
N VAL A 198 -11.47 -17.01 11.18
CA VAL A 198 -11.34 -16.20 12.42
C VAL A 198 -11.82 -16.97 13.65
N LYS A 199 -12.76 -17.89 13.51
CA LYS A 199 -13.22 -18.76 14.63
C LYS A 199 -12.12 -19.57 15.29
N LYS A 200 -11.01 -19.82 14.60
CA LYS A 200 -9.85 -20.52 15.17
C LYS A 200 -9.34 -19.83 16.45
N PHE A 201 -9.45 -18.50 16.53
CA PHE A 201 -9.02 -17.70 17.69
C PHE A 201 -10.15 -16.88 18.34
N LEU A 202 -11.31 -16.71 17.67
CA LEU A 202 -12.50 -16.06 18.20
C LEU A 202 -13.74 -16.96 18.05
N PRO A 203 -13.86 -18.03 18.84
CA PRO A 203 -14.88 -19.07 18.65
C PRO A 203 -16.33 -18.59 18.87
N LYS A 204 -16.54 -17.44 19.52
CA LYS A 204 -17.86 -16.87 19.79
C LYS A 204 -18.51 -16.15 18.60
N ILE A 205 -17.79 -15.94 17.50
CA ILE A 205 -18.33 -15.26 16.32
C ILE A 205 -19.23 -16.19 15.53
N GLU A 206 -20.39 -15.71 15.14
CA GLU A 206 -21.38 -16.43 14.34
C GLU A 206 -21.56 -15.76 12.98
N ALA A 207 -21.32 -16.52 11.89
CA ALA A 207 -21.46 -16.00 10.51
C ALA A 207 -22.87 -15.45 10.20
N LYS A 208 -23.93 -16.02 10.80
CA LYS A 208 -25.31 -15.56 10.61
C LYS A 208 -25.55 -14.13 11.09
N LYS A 209 -24.75 -13.65 12.05
CA LYS A 209 -24.86 -12.31 12.63
C LYS A 209 -24.07 -11.25 11.86
N ILE A 210 -23.14 -11.67 11.04
CA ILE A 210 -22.37 -10.79 10.14
C ILE A 210 -23.21 -10.52 8.90
N THR A 211 -23.61 -9.29 8.68
CA THR A 211 -24.54 -8.93 7.58
C THR A 211 -23.92 -7.99 6.57
N ASP A 212 -23.09 -7.06 7.00
CA ASP A 212 -22.64 -5.95 6.20
C ASP A 212 -21.20 -6.11 5.72
N LYS A 213 -20.93 -5.64 4.51
CA LYS A 213 -19.57 -5.46 4.04
C LYS A 213 -18.90 -4.32 4.81
N GLY A 214 -17.64 -4.52 5.16
CA GLY A 214 -16.79 -3.56 5.82
C GLY A 214 -16.00 -2.69 4.84
N THR A 215 -14.87 -2.21 5.30
CA THR A 215 -13.93 -1.47 4.46
C THR A 215 -13.25 -2.36 3.42
N ALA A 216 -12.64 -1.76 2.43
CA ALA A 216 -11.75 -2.45 1.50
C ALA A 216 -10.51 -1.60 1.22
N GLY A 217 -9.40 -2.26 0.94
CA GLY A 217 -8.16 -1.61 0.55
C GLY A 217 -7.42 -2.42 -0.52
N ILE A 218 -6.70 -1.76 -1.41
CA ILE A 218 -5.89 -2.43 -2.43
C ILE A 218 -4.42 -2.34 -2.05
N ARG A 219 -3.76 -3.49 -2.11
CA ARG A 219 -2.32 -3.65 -1.97
C ARG A 219 -1.72 -4.02 -3.30
N SER A 220 -0.68 -3.31 -3.73
CA SER A 220 0.14 -3.68 -4.88
C SER A 220 1.39 -4.40 -4.39
N SER A 221 1.67 -5.55 -4.98
CA SER A 221 2.85 -6.36 -4.66
C SER A 221 3.69 -6.52 -5.90
N ILE A 222 5.00 -6.34 -5.78
CA ILE A 222 5.92 -6.38 -6.91
C ILE A 222 6.47 -7.79 -7.09
N ILE A 223 6.56 -8.21 -8.35
CA ILE A 223 7.19 -9.46 -8.79
C ILE A 223 8.40 -9.11 -9.65
N ASP A 224 9.52 -9.77 -9.41
CA ASP A 224 10.74 -9.64 -10.20
C ASP A 224 10.68 -10.46 -11.52
N ASP A 225 11.69 -10.34 -12.36
CA ASP A 225 11.85 -11.09 -13.61
C ASP A 225 12.02 -12.61 -13.41
N LYS A 226 12.28 -13.05 -12.18
CA LYS A 226 12.35 -14.47 -11.80
C LYS A 226 11.00 -15.02 -11.33
N GLY A 227 9.99 -14.17 -11.19
CA GLY A 227 8.64 -14.53 -10.72
C GLY A 227 8.50 -14.57 -9.21
N LYS A 228 9.41 -13.94 -8.46
CA LYS A 228 9.34 -13.89 -7.00
C LYS A 228 8.75 -12.58 -6.53
N PHE A 229 7.89 -12.66 -5.51
CA PHE A 229 7.40 -11.49 -4.83
C PHE A 229 8.53 -10.80 -4.05
N ALA A 230 8.61 -9.48 -4.19
CA ALA A 230 9.54 -8.68 -3.41
C ALA A 230 9.09 -8.64 -1.94
N PRO A 231 9.92 -9.07 -0.98
CA PRO A 231 9.53 -9.07 0.43
C PRO A 231 9.52 -7.68 1.04
N ASP A 232 10.40 -6.80 0.56
CA ASP A 232 10.68 -5.48 1.11
C ASP A 232 10.44 -4.36 0.10
N VAL A 233 10.52 -3.12 0.58
CA VAL A 233 10.53 -1.92 -0.26
C VAL A 233 11.71 -1.95 -1.22
N ILE A 234 11.47 -1.47 -2.45
CA ILE A 234 12.47 -1.33 -3.49
C ILE A 234 12.71 0.16 -3.71
N LEU A 235 13.94 0.60 -3.53
CA LEU A 235 14.37 1.96 -3.83
C LEU A 235 15.25 1.95 -5.06
N LEU A 236 14.87 2.74 -6.06
CA LEU A 236 15.65 2.91 -7.29
C LEU A 236 15.93 4.40 -7.50
N GLU A 237 17.11 4.71 -7.98
CA GLU A 237 17.57 6.07 -8.18
C GLU A 237 18.29 6.18 -9.52
N ASP A 238 18.06 7.29 -10.22
CA ASP A 238 18.89 7.77 -11.31
C ASP A 238 19.28 9.23 -11.08
N GLU A 239 20.02 9.84 -12.01
CA GLU A 239 20.49 11.23 -11.90
C GLU A 239 19.39 12.27 -11.65
N MET A 240 18.15 11.98 -12.05
CA MET A 240 17.06 12.92 -12.03
C MET A 240 15.79 12.41 -11.37
N SER A 241 15.79 11.16 -10.88
CA SER A 241 14.60 10.59 -10.26
C SER A 241 14.92 9.60 -9.13
N PHE A 242 13.98 9.49 -8.21
CA PHE A 242 13.98 8.54 -7.11
C PHE A 242 12.62 7.84 -7.04
N HIS A 243 12.62 6.52 -6.94
CA HIS A 243 11.39 5.72 -7.00
C HIS A 243 11.26 4.84 -5.77
N VAL A 244 10.11 4.94 -5.09
CA VAL A 244 9.73 4.11 -3.97
C VAL A 244 8.72 3.09 -4.47
N LEU A 245 9.12 1.85 -4.58
CA LEU A 245 8.29 0.74 -5.05
C LEU A 245 8.05 -0.26 -3.93
N ASN A 246 6.94 -0.99 -3.95
CA ASN A 246 6.59 -2.04 -2.98
C ASN A 246 6.52 -1.55 -1.52
N TYR A 247 6.18 -0.27 -1.30
CA TYR A 247 6.02 0.25 0.05
C TYR A 247 4.65 -0.17 0.62
N ASN A 248 4.58 -1.41 1.10
CA ASN A 248 3.38 -2.06 1.57
C ASN A 248 3.16 -1.93 3.08
N SER A 249 2.06 -2.50 3.58
CA SER A 249 1.76 -2.57 5.02
C SER A 249 2.92 -3.25 5.78
N PRO A 250 3.37 -2.67 6.89
CA PRO A 250 2.81 -1.55 7.67
C PRO A 250 3.28 -0.14 7.22
N GLY A 251 3.39 0.12 5.94
CA GLY A 251 3.96 1.33 5.35
C GLY A 251 3.38 2.64 5.91
N ALA A 252 2.08 2.73 6.09
CA ALA A 252 1.45 3.95 6.62
C ALA A 252 1.99 4.33 8.01
N THR A 253 2.23 3.35 8.89
CA THR A 253 2.81 3.58 10.23
C THR A 253 4.26 4.10 10.14
N GLY A 254 5.03 3.59 9.19
CA GLY A 254 6.42 3.98 8.97
C GLY A 254 6.61 5.20 8.04
N ALA A 255 5.54 5.82 7.54
CA ALA A 255 5.62 6.83 6.48
C ALA A 255 6.50 8.03 6.83
N LEU A 256 6.36 8.60 8.03
CA LEU A 256 7.15 9.76 8.46
C LEU A 256 8.64 9.44 8.61
N PRO A 257 9.08 8.43 9.40
CA PRO A 257 10.50 8.10 9.51
C PRO A 257 11.10 7.66 8.19
N PHE A 258 10.33 6.95 7.35
CA PHE A 258 10.81 6.54 6.03
C PHE A 258 10.98 7.72 5.07
N SER A 259 10.05 8.68 5.08
CA SER A 259 10.19 9.93 4.32
C SER A 259 11.41 10.75 4.77
N ALA A 260 11.67 10.82 6.08
CA ALA A 260 12.86 11.47 6.62
C ALA A 260 14.15 10.75 6.18
N HIS A 261 14.15 9.41 6.15
CA HIS A 261 15.27 8.63 5.63
C HIS A 261 15.56 8.96 4.16
N ILE A 262 14.53 8.99 3.32
CA ILE A 262 14.67 9.36 1.89
C ILE A 262 15.19 10.79 1.75
N ALA A 263 14.60 11.74 2.48
CA ALA A 263 15.03 13.14 2.43
C ALA A 263 16.51 13.30 2.86
N ASN A 264 16.95 12.60 3.91
CA ASN A 264 18.33 12.59 4.35
C ASN A 264 19.27 11.96 3.30
N HIS A 265 18.85 10.87 2.65
CA HIS A 265 19.61 10.26 1.55
C HIS A 265 19.79 11.27 0.40
N LEU A 266 18.71 11.86 -0.07
CA LEU A 266 18.74 12.82 -1.19
C LEU A 266 19.51 14.12 -0.85
N ASN A 267 19.48 14.58 0.40
CA ASN A 267 20.33 15.70 0.85
C ASN A 267 21.83 15.39 0.73
N LYS A 268 22.24 14.17 1.08
CA LYS A 268 23.64 13.74 0.98
C LYS A 268 24.16 13.67 -0.47
N THR A 269 23.27 13.49 -1.45
CA THR A 269 23.63 13.51 -2.88
C THR A 269 23.88 14.94 -3.41
N GLY A 270 23.56 15.98 -2.61
CA GLY A 270 23.70 17.38 -3.02
C GLY A 270 22.60 17.90 -3.95
N LEU A 271 21.57 17.08 -4.22
CA LEU A 271 20.42 17.45 -5.08
C LEU A 271 19.57 18.55 -4.46
N PHE A 272 19.50 18.58 -3.13
CA PHE A 272 18.78 19.61 -2.39
C PHE A 272 19.78 20.52 -1.69
N ARG A 273 19.71 21.83 -1.92
CA ARG A 273 20.45 22.78 -1.10
C ARG A 273 19.83 22.76 0.30
N ASN A 274 20.66 22.51 1.32
CA ASN A 274 20.28 22.71 2.71
C ASN A 274 19.69 24.11 2.87
N LYS A 275 18.39 24.22 2.92
CA LYS A 275 17.72 25.31 3.61
C LYS A 275 17.81 24.94 5.07
N GLU A 276 18.21 25.92 5.87
CA GLU A 276 18.43 25.84 7.30
C GLU A 276 17.74 24.66 7.99
N GLU A 277 18.57 23.81 8.55
CA GLU A 277 18.19 22.70 9.41
C GLU A 277 17.23 23.25 10.45
N ASP A 278 16.10 22.58 10.67
CA ASP A 278 15.13 22.87 11.73
C ASP A 278 14.08 23.97 11.49
N THR A 279 13.48 24.05 10.31
CA THR A 279 12.10 24.55 10.29
C THR A 279 11.20 23.52 10.96
N VAL A 280 10.91 23.78 12.25
CA VAL A 280 10.02 22.91 13.03
C VAL A 280 8.62 23.06 12.48
N CYS A 281 8.11 22.07 11.75
CA CYS A 281 6.71 21.92 11.43
C CYS A 281 6.14 20.79 12.29
N GLY A 282 5.34 21.18 13.27
CA GLY A 282 4.69 20.23 14.19
C GLY A 282 5.64 19.69 15.29
N PRO A 283 5.24 18.57 15.95
CA PRO A 283 5.94 18.02 17.12
C PRO A 283 7.21 17.25 16.77
N TRP A 284 7.56 17.10 15.48
CA TRP A 284 8.67 16.26 15.01
C TRP A 284 9.79 17.11 14.41
N LYS A 285 10.97 17.07 15.03
CA LYS A 285 12.18 17.64 14.44
C LYS A 285 12.82 16.62 13.53
N PHE A 286 13.20 17.04 12.33
CA PHE A 286 13.86 16.17 11.35
C PHE A 286 15.14 15.56 11.92
N SER A 287 15.97 16.36 12.59
CA SER A 287 17.21 15.92 13.25
C SER A 287 16.97 14.80 14.28
N GLU A 288 15.92 14.91 15.11
CA GLU A 288 15.58 13.89 16.11
C GLU A 288 15.13 12.58 15.47
N ILE A 289 14.43 12.65 14.33
CA ILE A 289 14.01 11.44 13.57
C ILE A 289 15.26 10.76 12.99
N ILE A 290 16.14 11.51 12.35
CA ILE A 290 17.35 10.97 11.72
C ILE A 290 18.30 10.36 12.75
N GLU A 291 18.46 10.98 13.93
CA GLU A 291 19.29 10.42 15.01
C GLU A 291 18.76 9.06 15.48
N LYS A 292 17.44 8.87 15.54
CA LYS A 292 16.81 7.60 15.93
C LYS A 292 16.85 6.52 14.85
N LEU A 293 17.14 6.88 13.60
CA LEU A 293 17.25 5.95 12.47
C LEU A 293 18.68 5.43 12.27
N GLN A 294 19.68 6.00 12.95
CA GLN A 294 21.08 5.56 12.98
C GLN A 294 21.29 4.53 14.08
#